data_f844b49b37cb56e344b465d856c6fb46
#
_entry.id   f844b49b37cb56e344b465d856c6fb46
#
_cell.length_a   1.000
_cell.length_b   1.000
_cell.length_c   1.000
_cell.angle_alpha   90.00
_cell.angle_beta   90.00
_cell.angle_gamma   90.00
#
_symmetry.space_group_name_H-M   'P 1'
#
loop_
_entity.id
_entity.type
_entity.pdbx_description
1 polymer ?
#
loop_
_entity_poly.entity_id
_entity_poly.type
_entity_poly.pdbx_seq_one_letter_code
_entity_poly.pdbx_strand_id
1 'polypeptide(L)'
;MKARRITGACLSLMFGAVAAFAQQPLDDGARRQSVTERTYLRGGLAPARVVERRIVGSDGRETVVGTEERPDADGRWTPIEQIVHETTRSADGSVRTTRTVSGFDFDRRRTLLERTEGIEHPSVNGIARSIQDTRVADINGGLGLASRRIEERNTVDSDVRQTSTTVLTRGINGPLQESHRTAQTERRLDRSVVRYETAHMDRDPNGRWTAVAAHSADVRSEGSTDRVEEETVQTPDTNGRLVPSERIVTRRSGSNGQEQVIIETYSQGAEGFMRSGGRLALSRRIRRSTTTTGDGESTVEEIEARNRVSPGDPMRVVQRTVVTVRNIAPDRQVTERQVFELDVNGRLAPVVRETEETVAK
;
A
#
# COMPACT_ATOMS: atom_id res chain seq x y z
N MET A 1 -31.02 -5.22 -13.45
CA MET A 1 -30.09 -5.65 -12.39
C MET A 1 -28.85 -4.75 -12.46
N LYS A 2 -28.68 -3.81 -11.50
CA LYS A 2 -27.58 -2.85 -11.51
C LYS A 2 -26.40 -3.44 -10.74
N ALA A 3 -25.31 -3.75 -11.44
CA ALA A 3 -24.06 -4.17 -10.83
C ALA A 3 -23.41 -2.97 -10.13
N ARG A 4 -23.31 -3.01 -8.81
CA ARG A 4 -22.52 -2.08 -7.99
C ARG A 4 -21.04 -2.43 -8.18
N ARG A 5 -20.30 -1.53 -8.83
CA ARG A 5 -18.83 -1.55 -8.82
C ARG A 5 -18.36 -1.23 -7.39
N ILE A 6 -17.76 -2.20 -6.75
CA ILE A 6 -16.98 -2.00 -5.53
C ILE A 6 -15.63 -1.48 -6.00
N THR A 7 -15.42 -0.19 -5.87
CA THR A 7 -14.11 0.44 -6.04
C THR A 7 -13.31 0.10 -4.79
N GLY A 8 -12.43 -0.88 -4.92
CA GLY A 8 -11.45 -1.18 -3.88
C GLY A 8 -10.52 0.02 -3.71
N ALA A 9 -10.71 0.76 -2.64
CA ALA A 9 -9.73 1.73 -2.18
C ALA A 9 -8.50 0.94 -1.74
N CYS A 10 -7.43 0.98 -2.53
CA CYS A 10 -6.09 0.65 -2.07
C CYS A 10 -5.76 1.61 -0.94
N LEU A 11 -5.94 1.14 0.29
CA LEU A 11 -5.37 1.77 1.47
C LEU A 11 -3.87 1.49 1.42
N SER A 12 -3.14 2.34 0.69
CA SER A 12 -1.68 2.41 0.81
C SER A 12 -1.38 2.83 2.23
N LEU A 13 -1.10 1.85 3.08
CA LEU A 13 -0.42 2.06 4.34
C LEU A 13 0.92 2.69 3.99
N MET A 14 1.00 4.02 4.02
CA MET A 14 2.25 4.73 4.12
C MET A 14 2.82 4.34 5.49
N PHE A 15 3.77 3.42 5.50
CA PHE A 15 4.70 3.30 6.60
C PHE A 15 5.52 4.59 6.59
N GLY A 16 5.05 5.58 7.34
CA GLY A 16 5.83 6.74 7.71
C GLY A 16 7.12 6.23 8.34
N ALA A 17 8.22 6.83 7.96
CA ALA A 17 9.54 6.56 8.52
C ALA A 17 9.40 6.54 10.05
N VAL A 18 9.56 5.36 10.64
CA VAL A 18 9.72 5.22 12.08
C VAL A 18 11.02 5.93 12.40
N ALA A 19 10.93 7.09 13.05
CA ALA A 19 12.07 7.76 13.60
C ALA A 19 12.86 6.71 14.42
N ALA A 20 14.11 6.47 14.03
CA ALA A 20 15.00 5.58 14.73
C ALA A 20 15.32 6.23 16.07
N PHE A 21 14.52 5.92 17.09
CA PHE A 21 14.87 6.24 18.47
C PHE A 21 16.13 5.45 18.83
N ALA A 22 17.16 6.17 19.23
CA ALA A 22 18.40 5.60 19.72
C ALA A 22 18.11 4.60 20.85
N GLN A 23 18.27 3.31 20.54
CA GLN A 23 18.04 2.24 21.48
C GLN A 23 19.22 2.20 22.46
N GLN A 24 18.98 2.52 23.71
CA GLN A 24 19.90 2.12 24.78
C GLN A 24 19.91 0.58 24.86
N PRO A 25 21.09 -0.07 24.92
CA PRO A 25 21.18 -1.50 25.13
C PRO A 25 20.68 -1.82 26.53
N LEU A 26 19.61 -2.57 26.62
CA LEU A 26 19.12 -3.18 27.86
C LEU A 26 19.66 -4.61 27.98
N ASP A 27 20.18 -4.88 29.15
CA ASP A 27 20.80 -6.11 29.61
C ASP A 27 19.83 -7.30 29.59
N ASP A 28 20.39 -8.44 29.25
CA ASP A 28 19.98 -9.85 29.45
C ASP A 28 18.49 -10.15 29.70
N GLY A 29 17.80 -10.71 28.70
CA GLY A 29 16.50 -11.37 28.86
C GLY A 29 15.28 -10.46 28.94
N ALA A 30 15.44 -9.15 28.86
CA ALA A 30 14.36 -8.20 29.03
C ALA A 30 13.44 -8.11 27.79
N ARG A 31 12.16 -8.28 28.05
CA ARG A 31 11.06 -8.02 27.14
C ARG A 31 11.03 -6.53 26.78
N ARG A 32 11.30 -6.18 25.54
CA ARG A 32 11.18 -4.80 25.06
C ARG A 32 9.72 -4.50 24.74
N GLN A 33 9.18 -3.44 25.30
CA GLN A 33 7.83 -2.98 25.00
C GLN A 33 7.88 -1.50 24.59
N SER A 34 7.21 -1.16 23.49
CA SER A 34 6.91 0.22 23.12
C SER A 34 5.40 0.37 22.93
N VAL A 35 4.89 1.55 23.27
CA VAL A 35 3.48 1.90 23.08
C VAL A 35 3.44 3.18 22.27
N THR A 36 2.64 3.19 21.21
CA THR A 36 2.37 4.36 20.38
C THR A 36 0.87 4.62 20.38
N GLU A 37 0.50 5.84 20.67
CA GLU A 37 -0.89 6.31 20.64
C GLU A 37 -1.06 7.36 19.54
N ARG A 38 -2.05 7.17 18.67
CA ARG A 38 -2.37 8.09 17.58
C ARG A 38 -3.83 8.49 17.68
N THR A 39 -4.10 9.78 17.78
CA THR A 39 -5.47 10.31 17.80
C THR A 39 -5.77 11.01 16.49
N TYR A 40 -6.87 10.64 15.86
CA TYR A 40 -7.31 11.18 14.58
C TYR A 40 -8.54 12.05 14.80
N LEU A 41 -8.48 13.28 14.27
CA LEU A 41 -9.64 14.16 14.12
C LEU A 41 -9.89 14.33 12.62
N ARG A 42 -10.95 13.70 12.14
CA ARG A 42 -11.37 13.82 10.75
C ARG A 42 -12.55 14.79 10.68
N GLY A 43 -12.47 15.83 9.85
CA GLY A 43 -13.43 16.92 9.77
C GLY A 43 -14.90 16.48 9.91
N GLY A 44 -15.54 16.86 11.01
CA GLY A 44 -16.96 16.56 11.32
C GLY A 44 -17.28 15.14 11.80
N LEU A 45 -16.31 14.23 11.87
CA LEU A 45 -16.49 12.88 12.44
C LEU A 45 -16.03 12.83 13.90
N ALA A 46 -16.57 11.88 14.64
CA ALA A 46 -16.09 11.61 16.01
C ALA A 46 -14.58 11.26 15.98
N PRO A 47 -13.81 11.71 16.98
CA PRO A 47 -12.40 11.38 17.06
C PRO A 47 -12.22 9.85 17.13
N ALA A 48 -11.13 9.35 16.56
CA ALA A 48 -10.70 7.97 16.70
C ALA A 48 -9.28 7.93 17.26
N ARG A 49 -8.98 6.90 18.05
CA ARG A 49 -7.66 6.67 18.61
C ARG A 49 -7.18 5.27 18.24
N VAL A 50 -5.94 5.15 17.83
CA VAL A 50 -5.26 3.87 17.65
C VAL A 50 -4.16 3.75 18.69
N VAL A 51 -4.21 2.71 19.49
CA VAL A 51 -3.17 2.37 20.45
C VAL A 51 -2.43 1.15 19.93
N GLU A 52 -1.16 1.31 19.63
CA GLU A 52 -0.28 0.24 19.16
C GLU A 52 0.70 -0.14 20.26
N ARG A 53 0.80 -1.44 20.56
CA ARG A 53 1.79 -2.01 21.47
C ARG A 53 2.66 -2.98 20.72
N ARG A 54 3.95 -2.76 20.74
CA ARG A 54 4.95 -3.67 20.18
C ARG A 54 5.71 -4.33 21.31
N ILE A 55 5.77 -5.65 21.30
CA ILE A 55 6.44 -6.46 22.30
C ILE A 55 7.42 -7.37 21.57
N VAL A 56 8.69 -7.31 21.93
CA VAL A 56 9.73 -8.19 21.39
C VAL A 56 10.21 -9.09 22.55
N GLY A 57 10.00 -10.39 22.40
CA GLY A 57 10.47 -11.39 23.35
C GLY A 57 11.94 -11.72 23.15
N SER A 58 12.57 -12.28 24.18
CA SER A 58 13.94 -12.79 24.14
C SER A 58 14.14 -13.96 23.16
N ASP A 59 13.07 -14.66 22.82
CA ASP A 59 13.01 -15.74 21.83
C ASP A 59 12.91 -15.26 20.37
N GLY A 60 12.98 -13.94 20.15
CA GLY A 60 12.83 -13.34 18.83
C GLY A 60 11.38 -13.28 18.32
N ARG A 61 10.41 -13.65 19.15
CA ARG A 61 8.98 -13.45 18.86
C ARG A 61 8.63 -11.97 18.98
N GLU A 62 8.04 -11.43 17.95
CA GLU A 62 7.52 -10.07 17.93
C GLU A 62 5.99 -10.13 17.90
N THR A 63 5.34 -9.35 18.74
CA THR A 63 3.88 -9.18 18.77
C THR A 63 3.55 -7.69 18.71
N VAL A 64 2.78 -7.29 17.70
CA VAL A 64 2.23 -5.94 17.57
C VAL A 64 0.72 -6.03 17.74
N VAL A 65 0.18 -5.29 18.69
CA VAL A 65 -1.26 -5.19 18.95
C VAL A 65 -1.70 -3.77 18.69
N GLY A 66 -2.47 -3.56 17.63
CA GLY A 66 -3.15 -2.31 17.33
C GLY A 66 -4.61 -2.39 17.77
N THR A 67 -5.09 -1.40 18.52
CA THR A 67 -6.50 -1.31 18.92
C THR A 67 -7.04 0.04 18.47
N GLU A 68 -8.06 0.03 17.61
CA GLU A 68 -8.82 1.24 17.26
C GLU A 68 -9.94 1.43 18.28
N GLU A 69 -10.04 2.63 18.81
CA GLU A 69 -11.01 3.02 19.82
C GLU A 69 -11.76 4.26 19.37
N ARG A 70 -13.03 4.36 19.76
CA ARG A 70 -13.87 5.56 19.59
C ARG A 70 -14.52 5.94 20.90
N PRO A 71 -14.82 7.22 21.12
CA PRO A 71 -15.56 7.64 22.30
C PRO A 71 -17.01 7.11 22.22
N ASP A 72 -17.49 6.55 23.32
CA ASP A 72 -18.89 6.23 23.50
C ASP A 72 -19.71 7.50 23.85
N ALA A 73 -20.99 7.34 24.12
CA ALA A 73 -21.88 8.45 24.47
C ALA A 73 -21.44 9.22 25.72
N ASP A 74 -20.69 8.58 26.61
CA ASP A 74 -20.16 9.17 27.85
C ASP A 74 -18.73 9.76 27.65
N GLY A 75 -18.22 9.73 26.41
CA GLY A 75 -16.89 10.22 26.07
C GLY A 75 -15.75 9.26 26.46
N ARG A 76 -16.06 8.02 26.87
CA ARG A 76 -15.04 7.02 27.19
C ARG A 76 -14.57 6.31 25.94
N TRP A 77 -13.26 6.13 25.81
CA TRP A 77 -12.68 5.38 24.69
C TRP A 77 -13.08 3.90 24.78
N THR A 78 -13.70 3.38 23.71
CA THR A 78 -14.13 1.99 23.60
C THR A 78 -13.53 1.35 22.36
N PRO A 79 -12.97 0.12 22.47
CA PRO A 79 -12.40 -0.59 21.35
C PRO A 79 -13.50 -0.96 20.35
N ILE A 80 -13.23 -0.77 19.06
CA ILE A 80 -14.10 -1.17 17.95
C ILE A 80 -13.45 -2.23 17.09
N GLU A 81 -12.12 -2.19 16.95
CA GLU A 81 -11.34 -3.16 16.21
C GLU A 81 -9.99 -3.41 16.90
N GLN A 82 -9.52 -4.65 16.85
CA GLN A 82 -8.19 -5.01 17.27
C GLN A 82 -7.50 -5.85 16.19
N ILE A 83 -6.27 -5.46 15.86
CA ILE A 83 -5.39 -6.19 14.96
C ILE A 83 -4.20 -6.68 15.78
N VAL A 84 -3.96 -7.99 15.76
CA VAL A 84 -2.78 -8.60 16.38
C VAL A 84 -1.89 -9.15 15.27
N HIS A 85 -0.65 -8.73 15.25
CA HIS A 85 0.38 -9.22 14.35
C HIS A 85 1.44 -9.94 15.17
N GLU A 86 1.69 -11.20 14.86
CA GLU A 86 2.74 -12.01 15.49
C GLU A 86 3.73 -12.46 14.44
N THR A 87 5.01 -12.31 14.74
CA THR A 87 6.11 -12.79 13.88
C THR A 87 7.03 -13.64 14.73
N THR A 88 7.36 -14.82 14.25
CA THR A 88 8.29 -15.76 14.91
C THR A 88 9.31 -16.22 13.88
N ARG A 89 10.59 -16.20 14.27
CA ARG A 89 11.68 -16.76 13.48
C ARG A 89 12.09 -18.11 14.09
N SER A 90 12.11 -19.13 13.26
CA SER A 90 12.54 -20.47 13.65
C SER A 90 14.06 -20.63 13.46
N ALA A 91 14.65 -21.62 14.11
CA ALA A 91 16.09 -21.90 14.02
C ALA A 91 16.56 -22.27 12.59
N ASP A 92 15.66 -22.82 11.76
CA ASP A 92 15.91 -23.12 10.35
C ASP A 92 15.86 -21.88 9.45
N GLY A 93 15.65 -20.68 10.01
CA GLY A 93 15.54 -19.42 9.29
C GLY A 93 14.15 -19.14 8.72
N SER A 94 13.17 -20.05 8.89
CA SER A 94 11.80 -19.77 8.44
C SER A 94 11.14 -18.70 9.32
N VAL A 95 10.27 -17.87 8.68
CA VAL A 95 9.53 -16.81 9.36
C VAL A 95 8.04 -17.15 9.31
N ARG A 96 7.41 -17.24 10.46
CA ARG A 96 5.96 -17.38 10.59
C ARG A 96 5.35 -16.06 10.97
N THR A 97 4.27 -15.69 10.29
CA THR A 97 3.48 -14.51 10.60
C THR A 97 2.03 -14.91 10.84
N THR A 98 1.41 -14.32 11.84
CA THR A 98 -0.03 -14.44 12.06
C THR A 98 -0.61 -13.05 12.22
N ARG A 99 -1.62 -12.72 11.43
CA ARG A 99 -2.42 -11.50 11.57
C ARG A 99 -3.84 -11.90 11.96
N THR A 100 -4.35 -11.34 13.03
CA THR A 100 -5.69 -11.60 13.54
C THR A 100 -6.45 -10.29 13.63
N VAL A 101 -7.62 -10.20 13.01
CA VAL A 101 -8.52 -9.06 13.09
C VAL A 101 -9.74 -9.45 13.88
N SER A 102 -10.08 -8.67 14.88
CA SER A 102 -11.25 -8.86 15.73
C SER A 102 -12.05 -7.57 15.83
N GLY A 103 -13.36 -7.66 15.71
CA GLY A 103 -14.29 -6.58 16.03
C GLY A 103 -14.81 -6.69 17.46
N PHE A 104 -15.41 -5.63 17.95
CA PHE A 104 -16.10 -5.59 19.23
C PHE A 104 -17.55 -5.18 19.03
N ASP A 105 -18.46 -5.90 19.67
CA ASP A 105 -19.88 -5.54 19.71
C ASP A 105 -20.17 -4.46 20.77
N PHE A 106 -21.44 -4.05 20.89
CA PHE A 106 -21.90 -3.06 21.88
C PHE A 106 -21.65 -3.51 23.33
N ASP A 107 -21.64 -4.82 23.59
CA ASP A 107 -21.34 -5.40 24.90
C ASP A 107 -19.83 -5.58 25.13
N ARG A 108 -18.97 -5.06 24.23
CA ARG A 108 -17.51 -5.19 24.22
C ARG A 108 -17.02 -6.63 24.11
N ARG A 109 -17.87 -7.52 23.60
CA ARG A 109 -17.44 -8.89 23.31
C ARG A 109 -16.63 -8.91 22.04
N ARG A 110 -15.50 -9.56 22.12
CA ARG A 110 -14.57 -9.71 21.01
C ARG A 110 -15.04 -10.81 20.07
N THR A 111 -15.18 -10.50 18.79
CA THR A 111 -15.49 -11.47 17.73
C THR A 111 -14.35 -11.51 16.72
N LEU A 112 -13.86 -12.70 16.43
CA LEU A 112 -12.81 -12.91 15.43
C LEU A 112 -13.41 -12.77 14.03
N LEU A 113 -12.88 -11.85 13.23
CA LEU A 113 -13.37 -11.55 11.88
C LEU A 113 -12.51 -12.20 10.80
N GLU A 114 -11.18 -12.13 10.96
CA GLU A 114 -10.21 -12.61 9.98
C GLU A 114 -8.96 -13.13 10.69
N ARG A 115 -8.37 -14.17 10.13
CA ARG A 115 -7.05 -14.66 10.51
C ARG A 115 -6.23 -14.99 9.27
N THR A 116 -5.07 -14.36 9.16
CA THR A 116 -4.10 -14.64 8.11
C THR A 116 -2.88 -15.30 8.73
N GLU A 117 -2.48 -16.43 8.21
CA GLU A 117 -1.29 -17.18 8.63
C GLU A 117 -0.33 -17.30 7.46
N GLY A 118 0.91 -16.86 7.66
CA GLY A 118 1.97 -16.92 6.65
C GLY A 118 3.17 -17.74 7.14
N ILE A 119 3.83 -18.39 6.21
CA ILE A 119 5.14 -18.98 6.42
C ILE A 119 6.02 -18.63 5.23
N GLU A 120 7.19 -18.08 5.51
CA GLU A 120 8.25 -17.85 4.54
C GLU A 120 9.40 -18.79 4.85
N HIS A 121 9.77 -19.62 3.89
CA HIS A 121 10.89 -20.54 4.00
C HIS A 121 12.18 -19.83 3.55
N PRO A 122 13.32 -20.13 4.19
CA PRO A 122 14.60 -19.60 3.75
C PRO A 122 14.89 -20.05 2.31
N SER A 123 15.69 -19.25 1.62
CA SER A 123 16.09 -19.59 0.25
C SER A 123 16.96 -20.86 0.25
N VAL A 124 16.54 -21.84 -0.54
CA VAL A 124 17.31 -23.06 -0.81
C VAL A 124 17.60 -23.08 -2.32
N ASN A 125 18.88 -23.18 -2.69
CA ASN A 125 19.32 -23.16 -4.09
C ASN A 125 18.82 -21.92 -4.87
N GLY A 126 18.75 -20.75 -4.23
CA GLY A 126 18.27 -19.51 -4.83
C GLY A 126 16.74 -19.36 -4.87
N ILE A 127 15.99 -20.36 -4.41
CA ILE A 127 14.52 -20.33 -4.40
C ILE A 127 14.03 -20.10 -2.96
N ALA A 128 13.29 -19.01 -2.76
CA ALA A 128 12.53 -18.75 -1.53
C ALA A 128 11.03 -18.93 -1.82
N ARG A 129 10.31 -19.48 -0.86
CA ARG A 129 8.87 -19.72 -0.98
C ARG A 129 8.14 -19.20 0.23
N SER A 130 7.02 -18.49 -0.02
CA SER A 130 6.09 -18.12 1.04
C SER A 130 4.68 -18.62 0.72
N ILE A 131 3.95 -18.99 1.78
CA ILE A 131 2.55 -19.40 1.71
C ILE A 131 1.79 -18.58 2.74
N GLN A 132 0.67 -18.00 2.33
CA GLN A 132 -0.19 -17.21 3.19
C GLN A 132 -1.64 -17.69 3.04
N ASP A 133 -2.25 -18.09 4.14
CA ASP A 133 -3.64 -18.52 4.23
C ASP A 133 -4.48 -17.45 4.93
N THR A 134 -5.55 -17.01 4.30
CA THR A 134 -6.52 -16.09 4.91
C THR A 134 -7.82 -16.81 5.17
N ARG A 135 -8.25 -16.79 6.43
CA ARG A 135 -9.54 -17.31 6.90
C ARG A 135 -10.43 -16.16 7.32
N VAL A 136 -11.68 -16.22 6.94
CA VAL A 136 -12.68 -15.20 7.27
C VAL A 136 -13.82 -15.85 8.03
N ALA A 137 -14.37 -15.12 9.00
CA ALA A 137 -15.51 -15.59 9.78
C ALA A 137 -16.76 -15.73 8.88
N ASP A 138 -17.45 -16.83 9.00
CA ASP A 138 -18.78 -17.04 8.43
C ASP A 138 -19.87 -16.46 9.35
N ILE A 139 -21.12 -16.54 8.90
CA ILE A 139 -22.29 -16.04 9.68
C ILE A 139 -22.50 -16.75 11.03
N ASN A 140 -21.90 -17.92 11.23
CA ASN A 140 -21.95 -18.70 12.47
C ASN A 140 -20.71 -18.48 13.34
N GLY A 141 -19.79 -17.61 12.93
CA GLY A 141 -18.54 -17.31 13.62
C GLY A 141 -17.41 -18.35 13.40
N GLY A 142 -17.63 -19.33 12.52
CA GLY A 142 -16.58 -20.28 12.10
C GLY A 142 -15.60 -19.62 11.13
N LEU A 143 -14.30 -19.92 11.27
CA LEU A 143 -13.28 -19.44 10.34
C LEU A 143 -13.11 -20.39 9.16
N GLY A 144 -13.64 -19.99 8.00
CA GLY A 144 -13.45 -20.69 6.72
C GLY A 144 -12.22 -20.18 5.96
N LEU A 145 -11.45 -21.08 5.35
CA LEU A 145 -10.34 -20.69 4.45
C LEU A 145 -10.92 -19.99 3.22
N ALA A 146 -10.66 -18.69 3.08
CA ALA A 146 -11.17 -17.86 2.00
C ALA A 146 -10.20 -17.79 0.82
N SER A 147 -8.91 -17.67 1.10
CA SER A 147 -7.88 -17.59 0.07
C SER A 147 -6.54 -18.15 0.54
N ARG A 148 -5.72 -18.55 -0.42
CA ARG A 148 -4.30 -18.91 -0.26
C ARG A 148 -3.47 -18.16 -1.29
N ARG A 149 -2.40 -17.52 -0.85
CA ARG A 149 -1.39 -16.91 -1.70
C ARG A 149 -0.11 -17.73 -1.58
N ILE A 150 0.45 -18.12 -2.71
CA ILE A 150 1.74 -18.77 -2.80
C ILE A 150 2.65 -17.85 -3.61
N GLU A 151 3.80 -17.53 -3.06
CA GLU A 151 4.80 -16.71 -3.73
C GLU A 151 6.13 -17.48 -3.76
N GLU A 152 6.72 -17.54 -4.92
CA GLU A 152 8.03 -18.15 -5.15
C GLU A 152 8.95 -17.09 -5.75
N ARG A 153 10.10 -16.87 -5.13
CA ARG A 153 11.17 -15.99 -5.58
C ARG A 153 12.36 -16.84 -5.97
N ASN A 154 12.80 -16.70 -7.20
CA ASN A 154 13.95 -17.40 -7.74
C ASN A 154 15.02 -16.40 -8.15
N THR A 155 16.23 -16.52 -7.61
CA THR A 155 17.41 -15.79 -8.06
C THR A 155 18.08 -16.68 -9.10
N VAL A 156 17.85 -16.36 -10.39
CA VAL A 156 18.38 -17.13 -11.52
C VAL A 156 19.90 -16.91 -11.65
N ASP A 157 20.31 -15.64 -11.52
CA ASP A 157 21.73 -15.24 -11.49
C ASP A 157 21.87 -13.92 -10.69
N SER A 158 23.06 -13.30 -10.71
CA SER A 158 23.31 -12.03 -9.97
C SER A 158 22.43 -10.87 -10.44
N ASP A 159 21.95 -10.93 -11.66
CA ASP A 159 21.30 -9.83 -12.35
C ASP A 159 19.83 -10.11 -12.69
N VAL A 160 19.36 -11.35 -12.47
CA VAL A 160 18.00 -11.77 -12.79
C VAL A 160 17.31 -12.42 -11.60
N ARG A 161 16.20 -11.82 -11.19
CA ARG A 161 15.29 -12.36 -10.17
C ARG A 161 13.91 -12.56 -10.78
N GLN A 162 13.29 -13.67 -10.44
CA GLN A 162 11.93 -13.99 -10.85
C GLN A 162 11.06 -14.18 -9.62
N THR A 163 9.88 -13.60 -9.64
CA THR A 163 8.87 -13.78 -8.61
C THR A 163 7.58 -14.25 -9.26
N SER A 164 7.06 -15.37 -8.82
CA SER A 164 5.73 -15.84 -9.22
C SER A 164 4.80 -15.81 -8.01
N THR A 165 3.59 -15.32 -8.21
CA THR A 165 2.54 -15.32 -7.19
C THR A 165 1.33 -16.02 -7.76
N THR A 166 0.80 -17.01 -7.03
CA THR A 166 -0.47 -17.67 -7.34
C THR A 166 -1.44 -17.42 -6.20
N VAL A 167 -2.62 -16.95 -6.53
CA VAL A 167 -3.72 -16.76 -5.57
C VAL A 167 -4.82 -17.78 -5.87
N LEU A 168 -5.16 -18.54 -4.83
CA LEU A 168 -6.29 -19.43 -4.84
C LEU A 168 -7.41 -18.79 -4.01
N THR A 169 -8.62 -18.78 -4.54
CA THR A 169 -9.81 -18.26 -3.83
C THR A 169 -10.87 -19.36 -3.73
N ARG A 170 -11.67 -19.29 -2.70
CA ARG A 170 -12.79 -20.18 -2.51
C ARG A 170 -14.01 -19.65 -3.25
N GLY A 171 -14.56 -20.45 -4.15
CA GLY A 171 -15.89 -20.19 -4.71
C GLY A 171 -16.98 -20.46 -3.68
N ILE A 172 -18.20 -20.04 -3.96
CA ILE A 172 -19.38 -20.31 -3.11
C ILE A 172 -19.51 -21.82 -2.96
N ASN A 173 -19.32 -22.33 -1.73
CA ASN A 173 -19.39 -23.75 -1.36
C ASN A 173 -18.43 -24.69 -2.12
N GLY A 174 -17.35 -24.15 -2.71
CA GLY A 174 -16.37 -24.93 -3.49
C GLY A 174 -15.00 -25.09 -2.80
N PRO A 175 -14.11 -25.93 -3.37
CA PRO A 175 -12.71 -25.96 -2.97
C PRO A 175 -11.98 -24.69 -3.36
N LEU A 176 -10.77 -24.48 -2.84
CA LEU A 176 -9.87 -23.45 -3.34
C LEU A 176 -9.51 -23.73 -4.80
N GLN A 177 -9.64 -22.71 -5.63
CA GLN A 177 -9.25 -22.78 -7.05
C GLN A 177 -8.31 -21.61 -7.36
N GLU A 178 -7.35 -21.85 -8.21
CA GLU A 178 -6.49 -20.77 -8.69
C GLU A 178 -7.35 -19.74 -9.43
N SER A 179 -7.24 -18.49 -9.02
CA SER A 179 -8.02 -17.37 -9.56
C SER A 179 -7.15 -16.32 -10.22
N HIS A 180 -5.94 -16.13 -9.73
CA HIS A 180 -5.03 -15.09 -10.20
C HIS A 180 -3.58 -15.59 -10.17
N ARG A 181 -2.80 -15.21 -11.18
CA ARG A 181 -1.35 -15.40 -11.25
C ARG A 181 -0.65 -14.12 -11.63
N THR A 182 0.47 -13.87 -10.97
CA THR A 182 1.39 -12.79 -11.35
C THR A 182 2.77 -13.41 -11.57
N ALA A 183 3.40 -13.08 -12.67
CA ALA A 183 4.81 -13.38 -12.92
C ALA A 183 5.57 -12.07 -13.07
N GLN A 184 6.63 -11.89 -12.29
CA GLN A 184 7.48 -10.72 -12.34
C GLN A 184 8.92 -11.15 -12.59
N THR A 185 9.60 -10.47 -13.50
CA THR A 185 11.03 -10.59 -13.73
C THR A 185 11.69 -9.25 -13.46
N GLU A 186 12.67 -9.24 -12.59
CA GLU A 186 13.59 -8.13 -12.36
C GLU A 186 14.92 -8.47 -13.05
N ARG A 187 15.41 -7.58 -13.91
CA ARG A 187 16.69 -7.74 -14.59
C ARG A 187 17.52 -6.48 -14.43
N ARG A 188 18.72 -6.61 -13.89
CA ARG A 188 19.71 -5.56 -13.90
C ARG A 188 20.36 -5.52 -15.28
N LEU A 189 20.19 -4.42 -16.01
CA LEU A 189 20.77 -4.24 -17.33
C LEU A 189 22.19 -3.68 -17.25
N ASP A 190 22.43 -2.79 -16.27
CA ASP A 190 23.75 -2.25 -15.91
C ASP A 190 23.74 -1.77 -14.44
N ARG A 191 24.80 -1.04 -14.02
CA ARG A 191 24.91 -0.54 -12.64
C ARG A 191 23.83 0.46 -12.24
N SER A 192 23.23 1.13 -13.21
CA SER A 192 22.28 2.22 -12.99
C SER A 192 20.87 1.89 -13.48
N VAL A 193 20.66 0.80 -14.24
CA VAL A 193 19.38 0.48 -14.85
C VAL A 193 18.88 -0.90 -14.43
N VAL A 194 17.67 -0.92 -13.88
CA VAL A 194 16.94 -2.15 -13.55
C VAL A 194 15.64 -2.17 -14.33
N ARG A 195 15.37 -3.26 -15.02
CA ARG A 195 14.10 -3.50 -15.72
C ARG A 195 13.23 -4.46 -14.93
N TYR A 196 11.97 -4.10 -14.81
CA TYR A 196 10.91 -4.93 -14.26
C TYR A 196 9.91 -5.27 -15.36
N GLU A 197 9.53 -6.53 -15.44
CA GLU A 197 8.45 -7.00 -16.31
C GLU A 197 7.47 -7.79 -15.47
N THR A 198 6.18 -7.44 -15.50
CA THR A 198 5.15 -8.11 -14.71
C THR A 198 3.98 -8.46 -15.61
N ALA A 199 3.53 -9.70 -15.54
CA ALA A 199 2.33 -10.16 -16.22
C ALA A 199 1.29 -10.60 -15.19
N HIS A 200 0.05 -10.16 -15.38
CA HIS A 200 -1.09 -10.52 -14.56
C HIS A 200 -2.07 -11.36 -15.40
N MET A 201 -2.48 -12.48 -14.85
CA MET A 201 -3.40 -13.40 -15.48
C MET A 201 -4.52 -13.77 -14.53
N ASP A 202 -5.75 -13.70 -15.01
CA ASP A 202 -6.94 -14.15 -14.31
C ASP A 202 -7.49 -15.40 -14.96
N ARG A 203 -8.15 -16.23 -14.17
CA ARG A 203 -8.86 -17.40 -14.65
C ARG A 203 -10.30 -17.01 -14.98
N ASP A 204 -10.71 -17.29 -16.23
CA ASP A 204 -12.09 -17.04 -16.65
C ASP A 204 -13.05 -18.09 -16.05
N PRO A 205 -14.38 -17.89 -16.12
CA PRO A 205 -15.36 -18.87 -15.65
C PRO A 205 -15.26 -20.26 -16.29
N ASN A 206 -14.64 -20.37 -17.48
CA ASN A 206 -14.39 -21.62 -18.19
C ASN A 206 -13.08 -22.30 -17.77
N GLY A 207 -12.35 -21.70 -16.84
CA GLY A 207 -11.10 -22.20 -16.31
C GLY A 207 -9.86 -21.90 -17.17
N ARG A 208 -9.97 -21.03 -18.19
CA ARG A 208 -8.85 -20.62 -19.04
C ARG A 208 -8.13 -19.41 -18.42
N TRP A 209 -6.82 -19.39 -18.55
CA TRP A 209 -6.00 -18.24 -18.15
C TRP A 209 -6.02 -17.18 -19.24
N THR A 210 -6.35 -15.95 -18.86
CA THR A 210 -6.34 -14.79 -19.75
C THR A 210 -5.45 -13.71 -19.14
N ALA A 211 -4.61 -13.10 -19.97
CA ALA A 211 -3.81 -11.95 -19.56
C ALA A 211 -4.75 -10.75 -19.37
N VAL A 212 -4.73 -10.17 -18.15
CA VAL A 212 -5.58 -9.01 -17.80
C VAL A 212 -4.78 -7.72 -17.74
N ALA A 213 -3.47 -7.81 -17.53
CA ALA A 213 -2.55 -6.67 -17.63
C ALA A 213 -1.11 -7.16 -17.77
N ALA A 214 -0.27 -6.33 -18.36
CA ALA A 214 1.17 -6.45 -18.25
C ALA A 214 1.79 -5.08 -17.96
N HIS A 215 2.88 -5.08 -17.21
CA HIS A 215 3.63 -3.89 -16.85
C HIS A 215 5.09 -4.10 -17.23
N SER A 216 5.72 -3.11 -17.80
CA SER A 216 7.16 -3.05 -17.95
C SER A 216 7.65 -1.72 -17.39
N ALA A 217 8.68 -1.75 -16.54
CA ALA A 217 9.25 -0.54 -15.96
C ALA A 217 10.77 -0.57 -16.08
N ASP A 218 11.35 0.53 -16.56
CA ASP A 218 12.78 0.80 -16.52
C ASP A 218 13.07 1.83 -15.43
N VAL A 219 13.85 1.42 -14.45
CA VAL A 219 14.29 2.27 -13.34
C VAL A 219 15.75 2.65 -13.55
N ARG A 220 16.04 3.95 -13.69
CA ARG A 220 17.38 4.50 -13.88
C ARG A 220 17.76 5.35 -12.68
N SER A 221 18.93 5.09 -12.12
CA SER A 221 19.50 5.91 -11.04
C SER A 221 20.55 6.84 -11.65
N GLU A 222 20.32 8.15 -11.52
CA GLU A 222 21.21 9.20 -12.00
C GLU A 222 21.91 9.84 -10.79
N GLY A 223 23.01 9.23 -10.31
CA GLY A 223 23.67 9.64 -9.07
C GLY A 223 23.09 8.99 -7.81
N SER A 224 23.28 9.64 -6.66
CA SER A 224 22.87 9.09 -5.35
C SER A 224 21.42 9.41 -4.99
N THR A 225 20.83 10.45 -5.56
CA THR A 225 19.51 10.99 -5.17
C THR A 225 18.49 11.00 -6.30
N ASP A 226 18.98 11.05 -7.55
CA ASP A 226 18.09 11.20 -8.69
C ASP A 226 17.73 9.85 -9.30
N ARG A 227 16.45 9.66 -9.54
CA ARG A 227 15.89 8.43 -10.09
C ARG A 227 14.81 8.73 -11.09
N VAL A 228 14.87 8.07 -12.23
CA VAL A 228 13.81 8.09 -13.23
C VAL A 228 13.26 6.68 -13.39
N GLU A 229 11.96 6.55 -13.32
CA GLU A 229 11.23 5.32 -13.56
C GLU A 229 10.23 5.55 -14.68
N GLU A 230 10.28 4.72 -15.69
CA GLU A 230 9.36 4.76 -16.82
C GLU A 230 8.64 3.43 -16.89
N GLU A 231 7.34 3.46 -16.61
CA GLU A 231 6.46 2.30 -16.62
C GLU A 231 5.51 2.38 -17.81
N THR A 232 5.31 1.26 -18.48
CA THR A 232 4.27 1.06 -19.49
C THR A 232 3.30 0.00 -19.00
N VAL A 233 2.02 0.37 -18.93
CA VAL A 233 0.91 -0.51 -18.61
C VAL A 233 0.23 -0.93 -19.91
N GLN A 234 0.02 -2.23 -20.06
CA GLN A 234 -0.68 -2.81 -21.19
C GLN A 234 -1.96 -3.48 -20.69
N THR A 235 -3.06 -3.27 -21.40
CA THR A 235 -4.34 -3.91 -21.13
C THR A 235 -4.88 -4.57 -22.40
N PRO A 236 -5.72 -5.61 -22.28
CA PRO A 236 -6.31 -6.25 -23.44
C PRO A 236 -7.20 -5.29 -24.26
N ASP A 237 -7.04 -5.30 -25.55
CA ASP A 237 -7.99 -4.70 -26.49
C ASP A 237 -9.24 -5.58 -26.66
N THR A 238 -10.15 -5.18 -27.53
CA THR A 238 -11.38 -5.94 -27.85
C THR A 238 -11.11 -7.34 -28.40
N ASN A 239 -9.91 -7.60 -28.92
CA ASN A 239 -9.47 -8.90 -29.45
C ASN A 239 -8.64 -9.70 -28.45
N GLY A 240 -8.48 -9.21 -27.20
CA GLY A 240 -7.69 -9.83 -26.15
C GLY A 240 -6.18 -9.65 -26.31
N ARG A 241 -5.70 -8.77 -27.21
CA ARG A 241 -4.28 -8.47 -27.36
C ARG A 241 -3.89 -7.39 -26.37
N LEU A 242 -2.76 -7.57 -25.67
CA LEU A 242 -2.19 -6.57 -24.80
C LEU A 242 -1.68 -5.38 -25.63
N VAL A 243 -2.23 -4.20 -25.38
CA VAL A 243 -1.83 -2.94 -26.02
C VAL A 243 -1.51 -1.91 -24.95
N PRO A 244 -0.52 -1.02 -25.19
CA PRO A 244 -0.22 0.05 -24.26
C PRO A 244 -1.44 0.91 -23.97
N SER A 245 -1.87 0.95 -22.73
CA SER A 245 -3.00 1.77 -22.26
C SER A 245 -2.56 3.01 -21.51
N GLU A 246 -1.43 2.89 -20.77
CA GLU A 246 -0.85 3.99 -20.02
C GLU A 246 0.68 3.93 -20.08
N ARG A 247 1.31 5.10 -19.95
CA ARG A 247 2.73 5.26 -19.69
C ARG A 247 2.86 6.19 -18.49
N ILE A 248 3.62 5.76 -17.49
CA ILE A 248 3.85 6.52 -16.27
C ILE A 248 5.33 6.84 -16.20
N VAL A 249 5.67 8.12 -16.03
CA VAL A 249 7.05 8.55 -15.85
C VAL A 249 7.16 9.20 -14.49
N THR A 250 7.95 8.60 -13.61
CA THR A 250 8.25 9.13 -12.28
C THR A 250 9.67 9.65 -12.27
N ARG A 251 9.85 10.92 -11.90
CA ARG A 251 11.15 11.53 -11.66
C ARG A 251 11.25 11.91 -10.21
N ARG A 252 12.29 11.47 -9.56
CA ARG A 252 12.62 11.84 -8.19
C ARG A 252 13.98 12.53 -8.20
N SER A 253 14.05 13.66 -7.53
CA SER A 253 15.30 14.37 -7.29
C SER A 253 15.31 14.92 -5.87
N GLY A 254 16.49 15.02 -5.26
CA GLY A 254 16.58 15.51 -3.90
C GLY A 254 17.98 16.01 -3.53
N SER A 255 18.02 17.05 -2.71
CA SER A 255 19.26 17.57 -2.13
C SER A 255 18.95 18.38 -0.85
N ASN A 256 19.83 18.32 0.14
CA ASN A 256 19.81 19.19 1.31
C ASN A 256 18.46 19.27 2.06
N GLY A 257 17.80 18.13 2.27
CA GLY A 257 16.50 18.06 2.96
C GLY A 257 15.31 18.48 2.11
N GLN A 258 15.49 18.68 0.81
CA GLN A 258 14.41 18.86 -0.16
C GLN A 258 14.32 17.66 -1.08
N GLU A 259 13.12 17.15 -1.28
CA GLU A 259 12.82 16.10 -2.27
C GLU A 259 11.71 16.59 -3.20
N GLN A 260 11.89 16.35 -4.49
CA GLN A 260 10.86 16.56 -5.50
C GLN A 260 10.53 15.24 -6.19
N VAL A 261 9.24 14.98 -6.35
CA VAL A 261 8.74 13.85 -7.13
C VAL A 261 7.74 14.36 -8.14
N ILE A 262 7.96 14.05 -9.41
CA ILE A 262 7.05 14.35 -10.51
C ILE A 262 6.60 13.03 -11.12
N ILE A 263 5.28 12.80 -11.14
CA ILE A 263 4.67 11.63 -11.76
C ILE A 263 3.79 12.13 -12.92
N GLU A 264 4.13 11.72 -14.12
CA GLU A 264 3.37 12.04 -15.32
C GLU A 264 2.71 10.78 -15.86
N THR A 265 1.38 10.81 -15.98
CA THR A 265 0.59 9.72 -16.55
C THR A 265 0.11 10.13 -17.93
N TYR A 266 0.48 9.34 -18.92
CA TYR A 266 0.02 9.45 -20.29
C TYR A 266 -0.99 8.33 -20.53
N SER A 267 -2.18 8.66 -20.97
CA SER A 267 -3.23 7.68 -21.26
C SER A 267 -3.83 7.89 -22.65
N GLN A 268 -4.52 6.88 -23.13
CA GLN A 268 -5.29 7.02 -24.38
C GLN A 268 -6.42 8.02 -24.15
N GLY A 269 -6.54 9.05 -25.01
CA GLY A 269 -7.67 9.97 -25.01
C GLY A 269 -8.98 9.26 -25.35
N ALA A 270 -10.12 9.90 -25.07
CA ALA A 270 -11.45 9.34 -25.37
C ALA A 270 -11.61 8.94 -26.85
N GLU A 271 -10.90 9.59 -27.78
CA GLU A 271 -10.85 9.24 -29.20
C GLU A 271 -9.98 7.99 -29.48
N GLY A 272 -9.02 7.66 -28.60
CA GLY A 272 -8.13 6.49 -28.73
C GLY A 272 -8.79 5.16 -28.38
N PHE A 273 -9.88 5.17 -27.61
CA PHE A 273 -10.65 3.95 -27.31
C PHE A 273 -11.34 3.37 -28.56
N MET A 274 -11.54 4.18 -29.59
CA MET A 274 -12.20 3.77 -30.83
C MET A 274 -11.22 3.37 -31.94
N ARG A 275 -9.91 3.60 -31.77
CA ARG A 275 -8.89 3.24 -32.77
C ARG A 275 -7.72 2.52 -32.07
N SER A 276 -7.50 1.26 -32.38
CA SER A 276 -6.28 0.55 -31.99
C SER A 276 -5.06 1.31 -32.51
N GLY A 277 -4.25 1.86 -31.59
CA GLY A 277 -3.04 2.62 -31.93
C GLY A 277 -3.09 4.12 -31.62
N GLY A 278 -4.05 4.59 -30.81
CA GLY A 278 -4.10 5.98 -30.35
C GLY A 278 -2.82 6.40 -29.58
N ARG A 279 -2.30 7.61 -29.89
CA ARG A 279 -1.17 8.17 -29.18
C ARG A 279 -1.54 8.43 -27.72
N LEU A 280 -0.67 7.99 -26.79
CA LEU A 280 -0.78 8.35 -25.39
C LEU A 280 -0.55 9.86 -25.23
N ALA A 281 -1.46 10.54 -24.53
CA ALA A 281 -1.36 11.96 -24.22
C ALA A 281 -1.27 12.15 -22.69
N LEU A 282 -0.54 13.18 -22.27
CA LEU A 282 -0.45 13.53 -20.85
C LEU A 282 -1.86 13.85 -20.32
N SER A 283 -2.33 13.01 -19.40
CA SER A 283 -3.68 13.08 -18.81
C SER A 283 -3.66 13.56 -17.35
N ARG A 284 -2.57 13.28 -16.64
CA ARG A 284 -2.42 13.61 -15.22
C ARG A 284 -0.96 13.91 -14.92
N ARG A 285 -0.70 14.86 -14.02
CA ARG A 285 0.61 15.11 -13.43
C ARG A 285 0.44 15.30 -11.94
N ILE A 286 1.29 14.64 -11.18
CA ILE A 286 1.41 14.82 -9.74
C ILE A 286 2.77 15.46 -9.50
N ARG A 287 2.79 16.56 -8.76
CA ARG A 287 4.02 17.18 -8.27
C ARG A 287 4.00 17.11 -6.75
N ARG A 288 4.99 16.48 -6.18
CA ARG A 288 5.19 16.42 -4.74
C ARG A 288 6.51 17.08 -4.39
N SER A 289 6.47 18.00 -3.45
CA SER A 289 7.66 18.64 -2.88
C SER A 289 7.66 18.41 -1.38
N THR A 290 8.72 17.82 -0.87
CA THR A 290 8.93 17.56 0.55
C THR A 290 10.12 18.38 1.02
N THR A 291 9.97 19.09 2.13
CA THR A 291 11.04 19.83 2.79
C THR A 291 11.16 19.34 4.22
N THR A 292 12.33 18.85 4.58
CA THR A 292 12.66 18.39 5.93
C THR A 292 13.48 19.46 6.64
N THR A 293 13.06 19.84 7.84
CA THR A 293 13.76 20.77 8.72
C THR A 293 14.06 20.08 10.06
N GLY A 294 14.86 20.73 10.92
CA GLY A 294 15.14 20.18 12.27
C GLY A 294 13.88 19.95 13.12
N ASP A 295 12.81 20.69 12.86
CA ASP A 295 11.57 20.66 13.64
C ASP A 295 10.48 19.77 13.02
N GLY A 296 10.72 19.21 11.81
CA GLY A 296 9.73 18.36 11.16
C GLY A 296 9.83 18.33 9.64
N GLU A 297 8.72 18.00 8.98
CA GLU A 297 8.63 17.84 7.55
C GLU A 297 7.37 18.52 7.00
N SER A 298 7.48 19.12 5.84
CA SER A 298 6.34 19.65 5.09
C SER A 298 6.32 19.08 3.68
N THR A 299 5.20 18.48 3.31
CA THR A 299 4.96 17.95 1.98
C THR A 299 3.79 18.65 1.33
N VAL A 300 4.00 19.15 0.11
CA VAL A 300 2.94 19.68 -0.75
C VAL A 300 2.83 18.78 -1.98
N GLU A 301 1.64 18.28 -2.22
CA GLU A 301 1.31 17.50 -3.41
C GLU A 301 0.23 18.21 -4.23
N GLU A 302 0.49 18.44 -5.49
CA GLU A 302 -0.46 19.00 -6.45
C GLU A 302 -0.77 17.99 -7.54
N ILE A 303 -2.05 17.80 -7.81
CA ILE A 303 -2.54 16.95 -8.89
C ILE A 303 -3.10 17.86 -9.97
N GLU A 304 -2.45 17.83 -11.13
CA GLU A 304 -2.94 18.45 -12.35
C GLU A 304 -3.62 17.39 -13.21
N ALA A 305 -4.79 17.69 -13.72
CA ALA A 305 -5.48 16.81 -14.66
C ALA A 305 -6.03 17.60 -15.85
N ARG A 306 -6.16 16.90 -16.97
CA ARG A 306 -6.82 17.42 -18.16
C ARG A 306 -8.32 17.17 -18.06
N ASN A 307 -9.12 18.12 -18.53
CA ASN A 307 -10.56 17.92 -18.62
C ASN A 307 -10.86 16.80 -19.64
N ARG A 308 -11.54 15.74 -19.19
CA ARG A 308 -11.90 14.63 -20.06
C ARG A 308 -12.96 14.98 -21.10
N VAL A 309 -13.79 15.99 -20.81
CA VAL A 309 -14.86 16.44 -21.72
C VAL A 309 -14.31 17.41 -22.78
N SER A 310 -13.24 18.15 -22.46
CA SER A 310 -12.58 19.10 -23.32
C SER A 310 -11.08 18.81 -23.40
N PRO A 311 -10.65 17.82 -24.19
CA PRO A 311 -9.24 17.38 -24.22
C PRO A 311 -8.25 18.45 -24.69
N GLY A 312 -8.72 19.49 -25.36
CA GLY A 312 -7.93 20.64 -25.78
C GLY A 312 -7.63 21.67 -24.71
N ASP A 313 -8.31 21.57 -23.54
CA ASP A 313 -8.08 22.48 -22.42
C ASP A 313 -6.70 22.23 -21.79
N PRO A 314 -6.05 23.29 -21.27
CA PRO A 314 -4.80 23.12 -20.52
C PRO A 314 -5.02 22.29 -19.25
N MET A 315 -3.95 21.63 -18.79
CA MET A 315 -3.97 20.97 -17.50
C MET A 315 -4.19 22.00 -16.38
N ARG A 316 -5.01 21.63 -15.41
CA ARG A 316 -5.32 22.46 -14.23
C ARG A 316 -5.07 21.70 -12.97
N VAL A 317 -4.66 22.40 -11.92
CA VAL A 317 -4.58 21.81 -10.56
C VAL A 317 -6.01 21.50 -10.11
N VAL A 318 -6.30 20.22 -9.94
CA VAL A 318 -7.62 19.74 -9.51
C VAL A 318 -7.66 19.39 -8.03
N GLN A 319 -6.50 19.11 -7.45
CA GLN A 319 -6.35 18.80 -6.03
C GLN A 319 -4.99 19.30 -5.54
N ARG A 320 -4.95 19.79 -4.30
CA ARG A 320 -3.73 20.08 -3.56
C ARG A 320 -3.85 19.44 -2.18
N THR A 321 -2.80 18.71 -1.77
CA THR A 321 -2.69 18.17 -0.42
C THR A 321 -1.47 18.80 0.25
N VAL A 322 -1.64 19.29 1.47
CA VAL A 322 -0.55 19.79 2.32
C VAL A 322 -0.51 18.91 3.55
N VAL A 323 0.65 18.33 3.80
CA VAL A 323 0.93 17.55 5.02
C VAL A 323 2.07 18.24 5.76
N THR A 324 1.86 18.55 7.03
CA THR A 324 2.89 19.11 7.89
C THR A 324 3.07 18.20 9.09
N VAL A 325 4.28 17.75 9.30
CA VAL A 325 4.69 16.93 10.44
C VAL A 325 5.55 17.81 11.35
N ARG A 326 5.19 17.91 12.62
CA ARG A 326 5.94 18.69 13.62
C ARG A 326 6.31 17.82 14.81
N ASN A 327 7.57 17.85 15.19
CA ASN A 327 8.03 17.23 16.41
C ASN A 327 7.83 18.22 17.57
N ILE A 328 6.79 17.99 18.38
CA ILE A 328 6.44 18.86 19.52
C ILE A 328 7.32 18.55 20.74
N ALA A 329 7.67 17.27 20.91
CA ALA A 329 8.58 16.79 21.94
C ALA A 329 9.30 15.54 21.38
N PRO A 330 10.36 15.03 22.06
CA PRO A 330 11.08 13.84 21.60
C PRO A 330 10.19 12.59 21.45
N ASP A 331 9.09 12.54 22.20
CA ASP A 331 8.12 11.44 22.24
C ASP A 331 6.77 11.82 21.61
N ARG A 332 6.64 13.04 21.08
CA ARG A 332 5.36 13.57 20.60
C ARG A 332 5.49 14.25 19.24
N GLN A 333 4.70 13.77 18.28
CA GLN A 333 4.63 14.28 16.93
C GLN A 333 3.19 14.63 16.56
N VAL A 334 2.99 15.71 15.85
CA VAL A 334 1.70 16.12 15.29
C VAL A 334 1.81 16.19 13.78
N THR A 335 0.90 15.52 13.10
CA THR A 335 0.73 15.55 11.64
C THR A 335 -0.58 16.25 11.30
N GLU A 336 -0.51 17.31 10.54
CA GLU A 336 -1.67 18.01 9.99
C GLU A 336 -1.75 17.71 8.48
N ARG A 337 -2.93 17.31 8.01
CA ARG A 337 -3.21 17.10 6.60
C ARG A 337 -4.38 17.96 6.16
N GLN A 338 -4.20 18.72 5.10
CA GLN A 338 -5.25 19.52 4.47
C GLN A 338 -5.36 19.13 3.00
N VAL A 339 -6.59 18.89 2.53
CA VAL A 339 -6.88 18.59 1.13
C VAL A 339 -7.79 19.68 0.58
N PHE A 340 -7.39 20.21 -0.57
CA PHE A 340 -8.13 21.21 -1.34
C PHE A 340 -8.54 20.59 -2.66
N GLU A 341 -9.77 20.82 -3.09
CA GLU A 341 -10.29 20.38 -4.38
C GLU A 341 -10.92 21.56 -5.14
N LEU A 342 -11.03 21.42 -6.45
CA LEU A 342 -11.73 22.43 -7.27
C LEU A 342 -13.22 22.46 -6.91
N ASP A 343 -13.70 23.65 -6.57
CA ASP A 343 -15.13 23.93 -6.45
C ASP A 343 -15.79 24.12 -7.84
N VAL A 344 -17.09 24.33 -7.85
CA VAL A 344 -17.88 24.57 -9.07
C VAL A 344 -17.45 25.83 -9.84
N ASN A 345 -16.74 26.74 -9.19
CA ASN A 345 -16.21 27.97 -9.77
C ASN A 345 -14.75 27.84 -10.24
N GLY A 346 -14.17 26.63 -10.13
CA GLY A 346 -12.78 26.35 -10.49
C GLY A 346 -11.74 26.91 -9.52
N ARG A 347 -12.10 27.14 -8.26
CA ARG A 347 -11.19 27.56 -7.19
C ARG A 347 -10.90 26.38 -6.27
N LEU A 348 -9.65 26.29 -5.80
CA LEU A 348 -9.27 25.31 -4.78
C LEU A 348 -9.91 25.69 -3.43
N ALA A 349 -10.81 24.86 -2.94
CA ALA A 349 -11.46 25.00 -1.65
C ALA A 349 -11.06 23.84 -0.71
N PRO A 350 -10.87 24.09 0.59
CA PRO A 350 -10.54 23.02 1.55
C PRO A 350 -11.75 22.07 1.72
N VAL A 351 -11.52 20.78 1.52
CA VAL A 351 -12.54 19.73 1.65
C VAL A 351 -12.27 18.77 2.80
N VAL A 352 -11.00 18.62 3.20
CA VAL A 352 -10.59 17.75 4.31
C VAL A 352 -9.54 18.47 5.15
N ARG A 353 -9.69 18.39 6.47
CA ARG A 353 -8.66 18.72 7.45
C ARG A 353 -8.57 17.59 8.45
N GLU A 354 -7.40 17.01 8.58
CA GLU A 354 -7.09 15.91 9.51
C GLU A 354 -5.94 16.35 10.41
N THR A 355 -6.01 15.99 11.68
CA THR A 355 -4.90 16.15 12.61
C THR A 355 -4.67 14.81 13.29
N GLU A 356 -3.45 14.33 13.24
CA GLU A 356 -2.98 13.13 13.91
C GLU A 356 -1.93 13.52 14.95
N GLU A 357 -2.11 13.04 16.18
CA GLU A 357 -1.12 13.15 17.22
C GLU A 357 -0.57 11.76 17.53
N THR A 358 0.76 11.61 17.48
CA THR A 358 1.47 10.39 17.83
C THR A 358 2.28 10.62 19.09
N VAL A 359 2.08 9.78 20.12
CA VAL A 359 2.82 9.80 21.38
C VAL A 359 3.47 8.44 21.60
N ALA A 360 4.80 8.43 21.73
CA ALA A 360 5.57 7.23 22.11
C ALA A 360 5.61 7.14 23.64
N LYS A 361 5.21 5.98 24.22
CA LYS A 361 5.19 5.74 25.67
C LYS A 361 6.11 4.59 26.04
#